data_b847708ca9ff1cbe4d654973727e78aa
#
_entry.id   b847708ca9ff1cbe4d654973727e78aa
#
_cell.length_a   1.000
_cell.length_b   1.000
_cell.length_c   1.000
_cell.angle_alpha   90.00
_cell.angle_beta   90.00
_cell.angle_gamma   90.00
#
_symmetry.space_group_name_H-M   'P 1'
#
loop_
_entity.id
_entity.type
_entity.pdbx_description
1 polymer ?
#
loop_
_entity_poly.entity_id
_entity_poly.type
_entity_poly.pdbx_seq_one_letter_code
_entity_poly.pdbx_strand_id
1 'polypeptide(L)'
;MTRPDLLRSWVTDVIGSFAPDYVWHELAQRWQTPGVGESDVAERFGPDRDVEAVVALLVGRGMPEAVAKEVVAGQDEAMGRAILTHYRSLVPPRMASEGAGLAAAARRPGLAVIATGDHVVGTEAQRRAMAERAGARVAVLDGLGHWWVAEDPHRAARVLVDFWATV
;
A
#
# COMPACT_ATOMS: atom_id res chain seq x y z
N MET A 1 -3.81 9.33 -11.50
CA MET A 1 -2.47 9.95 -11.79
C MET A 1 -2.69 11.19 -12.62
N THR A 2 -2.45 12.36 -12.07
CA THR A 2 -2.75 13.65 -12.73
C THR A 2 -1.59 14.21 -13.55
N ARG A 3 -0.34 13.84 -13.24
CA ARG A 3 0.88 14.35 -13.87
C ARG A 3 1.83 13.23 -14.31
N PRO A 4 1.43 12.39 -15.30
CA PRO A 4 2.30 11.33 -15.82
C PRO A 4 3.54 11.89 -16.54
N ASP A 5 3.50 13.15 -16.99
CA ASP A 5 4.61 13.85 -17.61
C ASP A 5 5.84 14.00 -16.71
N LEU A 6 5.65 13.97 -15.39
CA LEU A 6 6.74 14.07 -14.41
C LEU A 6 7.46 12.73 -14.15
N LEU A 7 6.97 11.63 -14.70
CA LEU A 7 7.50 10.29 -14.43
C LEU A 7 8.14 9.70 -15.70
N ARG A 8 9.22 8.98 -15.52
CA ARG A 8 9.77 8.10 -16.58
C ARG A 8 8.96 6.78 -16.63
N SER A 9 8.72 6.19 -15.50
CA SER A 9 7.93 4.97 -15.29
C SER A 9 7.34 4.97 -13.88
N TRP A 10 6.47 4.01 -13.57
CA TRP A 10 5.90 3.85 -12.25
C TRP A 10 5.70 2.38 -11.90
N VAL A 11 5.74 2.09 -10.60
CA VAL A 11 5.43 0.78 -10.04
C VAL A 11 4.43 0.95 -8.88
N THR A 12 3.50 0.05 -8.75
CA THR A 12 2.54 0.02 -7.64
C THR A 12 2.13 -1.41 -7.29
N ASP A 13 1.83 -1.64 -6.03
CA ASP A 13 1.25 -2.87 -5.49
C ASP A 13 -0.16 -2.65 -4.93
N VAL A 14 -0.57 -1.38 -4.74
CA VAL A 14 -1.86 -1.02 -4.14
C VAL A 14 -2.94 -0.64 -5.15
N ILE A 15 -2.77 -0.96 -6.42
CA ILE A 15 -3.65 -0.50 -7.51
C ILE A 15 -5.10 -0.96 -7.35
N GLY A 16 -5.34 -2.08 -6.66
CA GLY A 16 -6.69 -2.60 -6.40
C GLY A 16 -7.56 -1.67 -5.55
N SER A 17 -6.94 -0.82 -4.74
CA SER A 17 -7.66 0.16 -3.92
C SER A 17 -8.39 1.24 -4.73
N PHE A 18 -8.08 1.38 -6.02
CA PHE A 18 -8.79 2.27 -6.94
C PHE A 18 -10.02 1.64 -7.59
N ALA A 19 -10.31 0.37 -7.33
CA ALA A 19 -11.52 -0.26 -7.85
C ALA A 19 -12.78 0.42 -7.26
N PRO A 20 -13.84 0.60 -8.07
CA PRO A 20 -15.05 1.29 -7.62
C PRO A 20 -15.75 0.61 -6.44
N ASP A 21 -15.57 -0.68 -6.32
CA ASP A 21 -16.14 -1.56 -5.29
C ASP A 21 -15.14 -1.93 -4.19
N TYR A 22 -13.97 -1.27 -4.15
CA TYR A 22 -12.99 -1.51 -3.10
C TYR A 22 -13.53 -1.06 -1.74
N VAL A 23 -13.42 -1.95 -0.78
CA VAL A 23 -13.74 -1.68 0.62
C VAL A 23 -12.44 -1.59 1.41
N TRP A 24 -12.24 -0.48 2.12
CA TRP A 24 -11.08 -0.29 2.97
C TRP A 24 -10.98 -1.39 4.03
N HIS A 25 -9.78 -1.89 4.26
CA HIS A 25 -9.51 -2.85 5.33
C HIS A 25 -9.83 -2.25 6.71
N GLU A 26 -10.09 -3.09 7.69
CA GLU A 26 -10.59 -2.71 9.02
C GLU A 26 -9.75 -1.61 9.69
N LEU A 27 -8.42 -1.73 9.65
CA LEU A 27 -7.52 -0.73 10.25
C LEU A 27 -7.67 0.65 9.58
N ALA A 28 -7.80 0.71 8.27
CA ALA A 28 -8.05 1.97 7.56
C ALA A 28 -9.39 2.60 7.96
N GLN A 29 -10.44 1.78 8.11
CA GLN A 29 -11.75 2.26 8.57
C GLN A 29 -11.67 2.83 9.99
N ARG A 30 -10.87 2.24 10.88
CA ARG A 30 -10.59 2.79 12.22
C ARG A 30 -9.94 4.17 12.11
N TRP A 31 -8.91 4.33 11.29
CA TRP A 31 -8.22 5.61 11.09
C TRP A 31 -9.11 6.69 10.44
N GLN A 32 -10.05 6.28 9.61
CA GLN A 32 -11.04 7.17 9.00
C GLN A 32 -12.11 7.65 9.99
N THR A 33 -12.31 6.93 11.10
CA THR A 33 -13.34 7.22 12.10
C THR A 33 -12.82 8.24 13.12
N PRO A 34 -13.44 9.45 13.23
CA PRO A 34 -13.05 10.44 14.22
C PRO A 34 -13.13 9.88 15.65
N GLY A 35 -12.16 10.25 16.48
CA GLY A 35 -12.01 9.77 17.86
C GLY A 35 -11.34 8.38 17.93
N VAL A 36 -11.80 7.42 17.14
CA VAL A 36 -11.22 6.07 17.10
C VAL A 36 -9.81 6.10 16.48
N GLY A 37 -9.66 6.84 15.38
CA GLY A 37 -8.36 6.97 14.70
C GLY A 37 -7.32 7.67 15.56
N GLU A 38 -7.70 8.73 16.29
CA GLU A 38 -6.81 9.43 17.21
C GLU A 38 -6.34 8.52 18.34
N SER A 39 -7.24 7.74 18.93
CA SER A 39 -6.89 6.77 19.98
C SER A 39 -5.92 5.71 19.46
N ASP A 40 -6.24 5.10 18.31
CA ASP A 40 -5.41 4.07 17.67
C ASP A 40 -4.00 4.60 17.32
N VAL A 41 -3.91 5.83 16.84
CA VAL A 41 -2.64 6.48 16.51
C VAL A 41 -1.83 6.82 17.77
N ALA A 42 -2.46 7.32 18.83
CA ALA A 42 -1.78 7.60 20.08
C ALA A 42 -1.18 6.32 20.70
N GLU A 43 -1.93 5.22 20.63
CA GLU A 43 -1.50 3.91 21.15
C GLU A 43 -0.30 3.33 20.40
N ARG A 44 -0.20 3.55 19.06
CA ARG A 44 0.83 2.95 18.21
C ARG A 44 2.02 3.86 17.91
N PHE A 45 1.81 5.16 17.89
CA PHE A 45 2.79 6.16 17.44
C PHE A 45 3.12 7.18 18.54
N GLY A 46 2.39 7.14 19.67
CA GLY A 46 2.63 8.03 20.80
C GLY A 46 3.94 7.73 21.54
N PRO A 47 4.39 8.66 22.38
CA PRO A 47 5.64 8.51 23.12
C PRO A 47 5.60 7.37 24.15
N ASP A 48 4.42 7.07 24.68
CA ASP A 48 4.21 6.02 25.71
C ASP A 48 3.76 4.68 25.11
N ARG A 49 3.89 4.50 23.77
CA ARG A 49 3.48 3.26 23.10
C ARG A 49 4.23 2.04 23.61
N ASP A 50 3.56 0.93 23.69
CA ASP A 50 4.18 -0.39 23.90
C ASP A 50 4.86 -0.83 22.58
N VAL A 51 6.17 -0.61 22.51
CA VAL A 51 6.99 -0.92 21.32
C VAL A 51 6.91 -2.43 20.97
N GLU A 52 6.94 -3.31 21.98
CA GLU A 52 6.89 -4.75 21.76
C GLU A 52 5.54 -5.20 21.20
N ALA A 53 4.45 -4.64 21.72
CA ALA A 53 3.11 -4.90 21.20
C ALA A 53 2.94 -4.42 19.76
N VAL A 54 3.49 -3.24 19.41
CA VAL A 54 3.44 -2.73 18.03
C VAL A 54 4.27 -3.59 17.07
N VAL A 55 5.47 -4.03 17.50
CA VAL A 55 6.28 -4.98 16.70
C VAL A 55 5.52 -6.29 16.51
N ALA A 56 4.96 -6.88 17.56
CA ALA A 56 4.20 -8.12 17.48
C ALA A 56 2.99 -8.01 16.53
N LEU A 57 2.32 -6.86 16.51
CA LEU A 57 1.23 -6.57 15.59
C LEU A 57 1.68 -6.61 14.11
N LEU A 58 2.83 -6.01 13.78
CA LEU A 58 3.37 -6.02 12.42
C LEU A 58 3.83 -7.42 12.01
N VAL A 59 4.49 -8.15 12.92
CA VAL A 59 4.89 -9.54 12.71
C VAL A 59 3.68 -10.44 12.49
N GLY A 60 2.62 -10.28 13.28
CA GLY A 60 1.36 -11.01 13.12
C GLY A 60 0.66 -10.74 11.77
N ARG A 61 1.06 -9.67 11.06
CA ARG A 61 0.59 -9.32 9.71
C ARG A 61 1.57 -9.71 8.60
N GLY A 62 2.58 -10.52 8.93
CA GLY A 62 3.52 -11.07 7.96
C GLY A 62 4.80 -10.26 7.75
N MET A 63 5.02 -9.15 8.49
CA MET A 63 6.28 -8.43 8.40
C MET A 63 7.40 -9.22 9.07
N PRO A 64 8.58 -9.41 8.45
CA PRO A 64 9.73 -10.02 9.11
C PRO A 64 10.11 -9.25 10.39
N GLU A 65 10.39 -9.95 11.47
CA GLU A 65 10.58 -9.36 12.81
C GLU A 65 11.69 -8.29 12.84
N ALA A 66 12.82 -8.56 12.18
CA ALA A 66 13.91 -7.58 12.11
C ALA A 66 13.46 -6.28 11.44
N VAL A 67 12.67 -6.37 10.36
CA VAL A 67 12.13 -5.21 9.64
C VAL A 67 11.07 -4.50 10.51
N ALA A 68 10.21 -5.25 11.19
CA ALA A 68 9.20 -4.68 12.10
C ALA A 68 9.84 -3.84 13.21
N LYS A 69 10.94 -4.32 13.80
CA LYS A 69 11.70 -3.57 14.81
C LYS A 69 12.26 -2.24 14.27
N GLU A 70 12.87 -2.28 13.09
CA GLU A 70 13.38 -1.06 12.44
C GLU A 70 12.27 -0.08 12.08
N VAL A 71 11.15 -0.58 11.54
CA VAL A 71 9.98 0.24 11.21
C VAL A 71 9.43 0.92 12.47
N VAL A 72 9.23 0.18 13.55
CA VAL A 72 8.69 0.73 14.80
C VAL A 72 9.65 1.73 15.45
N ALA A 73 10.96 1.48 15.36
CA ALA A 73 11.98 2.42 15.86
C ALA A 73 11.94 3.79 15.14
N GLY A 74 11.57 3.79 13.86
CA GLY A 74 11.44 5.01 13.05
C GLY A 74 10.06 5.71 13.14
N GLN A 75 9.08 5.11 13.83
CA GLN A 75 7.73 5.67 13.94
C GLN A 75 7.64 6.73 15.05
N ASP A 76 6.90 7.80 14.77
CA ASP A 76 6.64 8.88 15.71
C ASP A 76 5.20 9.44 15.57
N GLU A 77 4.86 10.40 16.44
CA GLU A 77 3.56 11.09 16.40
C GLU A 77 3.30 11.85 15.09
N ALA A 78 4.35 12.34 14.41
CA ALA A 78 4.20 13.04 13.14
C ALA A 78 3.73 12.05 12.07
N MET A 79 4.25 10.83 12.06
CA MET A 79 3.79 9.76 11.21
C MET A 79 2.33 9.38 11.51
N GLY A 80 1.97 9.28 12.79
CA GLY A 80 0.58 9.03 13.20
C GLY A 80 -0.39 10.09 12.66
N ARG A 81 -0.05 11.38 12.78
CA ARG A 81 -0.84 12.48 12.21
C ARG A 81 -0.94 12.40 10.68
N ALA A 82 0.15 12.05 10.02
CA ALA A 82 0.17 11.88 8.56
C ALA A 82 -0.76 10.73 8.11
N ILE A 83 -0.77 9.62 8.84
CA ILE A 83 -1.68 8.48 8.59
C ILE A 83 -3.14 8.94 8.65
N LEU A 84 -3.56 9.62 9.72
CA LEU A 84 -4.93 10.11 9.84
C LEU A 84 -5.31 11.06 8.70
N THR A 85 -4.42 12.01 8.40
CA THR A 85 -4.66 12.97 7.30
C THR A 85 -4.82 12.24 5.97
N HIS A 86 -3.93 11.30 5.68
CA HIS A 86 -3.93 10.55 4.42
C HIS A 86 -5.20 9.71 4.29
N TYR A 87 -5.50 8.84 5.25
CA TYR A 87 -6.66 7.95 5.16
C TYR A 87 -7.99 8.69 5.15
N ARG A 88 -8.11 9.79 5.88
CA ARG A 88 -9.32 10.63 5.88
C ARG A 88 -9.52 11.41 4.59
N SER A 89 -8.44 11.72 3.88
CA SER A 89 -8.53 12.36 2.56
C SER A 89 -9.06 11.41 1.47
N LEU A 90 -9.05 10.10 1.73
CA LEU A 90 -9.36 9.04 0.75
C LEU A 90 -10.63 8.26 1.10
N VAL A 91 -11.49 8.79 1.96
CA VAL A 91 -12.80 8.17 2.25
C VAL A 91 -13.68 8.08 0.99
N PRO A 92 -14.56 7.08 0.89
CA PRO A 92 -15.49 6.97 -0.22
C PRO A 92 -16.36 8.24 -0.37
N PRO A 93 -16.62 8.71 -1.61
CA PRO A 93 -16.26 8.09 -2.91
C PRO A 93 -14.91 8.54 -3.49
N ARG A 94 -14.08 9.25 -2.73
CA ARG A 94 -12.84 9.89 -3.22
C ARG A 94 -11.90 8.90 -3.90
N MET A 95 -11.63 7.75 -3.27
CA MET A 95 -10.70 6.76 -3.82
C MET A 95 -11.17 6.23 -5.18
N ALA A 96 -12.45 5.91 -5.32
CA ALA A 96 -13.04 5.49 -6.60
C ALA A 96 -12.96 6.58 -7.67
N SER A 97 -13.15 7.86 -7.27
CA SER A 97 -13.03 9.00 -8.21
C SER A 97 -11.60 9.23 -8.68
N GLU A 98 -10.60 9.01 -7.82
CA GLU A 98 -9.19 9.01 -8.23
C GLU A 98 -8.89 7.86 -9.23
N GLY A 99 -9.53 6.69 -9.03
CA GLY A 99 -9.47 5.56 -9.96
C GLY A 99 -9.98 5.88 -11.37
N ALA A 100 -10.89 6.86 -11.52
CA ALA A 100 -11.33 7.32 -12.84
C ALA A 100 -10.18 7.86 -13.71
N GLY A 101 -9.13 8.42 -13.07
CA GLY A 101 -7.95 8.95 -13.72
C GLY A 101 -6.87 7.92 -14.11
N LEU A 102 -7.05 6.64 -13.77
CA LEU A 102 -6.01 5.61 -13.99
C LEU A 102 -5.62 5.44 -15.45
N ALA A 103 -6.54 5.62 -16.40
CA ALA A 103 -6.23 5.53 -17.82
C ALA A 103 -5.12 6.51 -18.27
N ALA A 104 -4.97 7.64 -17.58
CA ALA A 104 -3.89 8.59 -17.86
C ALA A 104 -2.50 8.02 -17.47
N ALA A 105 -2.44 7.04 -16.60
CA ALA A 105 -1.18 6.39 -16.20
C ALA A 105 -0.54 5.62 -17.36
N ALA A 106 -1.35 5.12 -18.31
CA ALA A 106 -0.88 4.42 -19.51
C ALA A 106 0.06 5.25 -20.41
N ARG A 107 0.13 6.56 -20.20
CA ARG A 107 1.08 7.44 -20.90
C ARG A 107 2.55 7.17 -20.53
N ARG A 108 2.78 6.42 -19.47
CA ARG A 108 4.11 6.02 -19.00
C ARG A 108 4.14 4.52 -18.74
N PRO A 109 5.27 3.87 -19.01
CA PRO A 109 5.43 2.47 -18.63
C PRO A 109 5.09 2.25 -17.17
N GLY A 110 4.22 1.30 -16.88
CA GLY A 110 3.77 0.97 -15.54
C GLY A 110 3.90 -0.50 -15.22
N LEU A 111 4.16 -0.81 -13.95
CA LEU A 111 4.16 -2.16 -13.40
C LEU A 111 3.21 -2.22 -12.19
N ALA A 112 2.24 -3.14 -12.25
CA ALA A 112 1.44 -3.52 -11.10
C ALA A 112 1.98 -4.83 -10.52
N VAL A 113 2.42 -4.80 -9.28
CA VAL A 113 2.87 -5.99 -8.55
C VAL A 113 1.66 -6.59 -7.83
N ILE A 114 1.46 -7.89 -8.00
CA ILE A 114 0.41 -8.67 -7.34
C ILE A 114 1.07 -9.73 -6.46
N ALA A 115 1.22 -9.44 -5.17
CA ALA A 115 1.57 -10.44 -4.17
C ALA A 115 0.30 -11.25 -3.84
N THR A 116 0.32 -12.57 -4.08
CA THR A 116 -0.92 -13.38 -4.02
C THR A 116 -1.43 -13.60 -2.60
N GLY A 117 -0.55 -13.49 -1.59
CA GLY A 117 -0.91 -13.54 -0.17
C GLY A 117 -1.34 -12.19 0.41
N ASP A 118 -1.34 -11.10 -0.37
CA ASP A 118 -1.82 -9.81 0.09
C ASP A 118 -3.35 -9.72 -0.04
N HIS A 119 -4.02 -9.54 1.09
CA HIS A 119 -5.47 -9.39 1.20
C HIS A 119 -5.90 -7.97 1.65
N VAL A 120 -4.95 -7.02 1.69
CA VAL A 120 -5.18 -5.67 2.21
C VAL A 120 -5.63 -4.70 1.11
N VAL A 121 -5.08 -4.83 -0.09
CA VAL A 121 -5.19 -3.83 -1.17
C VAL A 121 -6.18 -4.21 -2.28
N GLY A 122 -7.22 -4.92 -1.90
CA GLY A 122 -8.25 -5.42 -2.81
C GLY A 122 -8.02 -6.86 -3.27
N THR A 123 -9.03 -7.43 -3.90
CA THR A 123 -8.97 -8.77 -4.47
C THR A 123 -8.02 -8.82 -5.68
N GLU A 124 -7.56 -10.01 -6.03
CA GLU A 124 -6.73 -10.17 -7.24
C GLU A 124 -7.48 -9.70 -8.50
N ALA A 125 -8.78 -9.95 -8.59
CA ALA A 125 -9.61 -9.48 -9.70
C ALA A 125 -9.63 -7.94 -9.79
N GLN A 126 -9.81 -7.24 -8.68
CA GLN A 126 -9.73 -5.78 -8.62
C GLN A 126 -8.35 -5.27 -9.03
N ARG A 127 -7.28 -5.87 -8.51
CA ARG A 127 -5.90 -5.50 -8.87
C ARG A 127 -5.62 -5.67 -10.36
N ARG A 128 -6.05 -6.78 -10.97
CA ARG A 128 -5.88 -7.03 -12.41
C ARG A 128 -6.71 -6.06 -13.25
N ALA A 129 -7.96 -5.83 -12.91
CA ALA A 129 -8.82 -4.90 -13.63
C ALA A 129 -8.28 -3.46 -13.60
N MET A 130 -7.75 -3.02 -12.46
CA MET A 130 -7.16 -1.69 -12.34
C MET A 130 -5.80 -1.58 -13.03
N ALA A 131 -5.00 -2.65 -13.04
CA ALA A 131 -3.75 -2.71 -13.81
C ALA A 131 -4.01 -2.60 -15.32
N GLU A 132 -5.00 -3.33 -15.84
CA GLU A 132 -5.43 -3.23 -17.24
C GLU A 132 -5.89 -1.80 -17.58
N ARG A 133 -6.75 -1.21 -16.74
CA ARG A 133 -7.21 0.18 -16.93
C ARG A 133 -6.07 1.20 -16.94
N ALA A 134 -5.03 0.96 -16.14
CA ALA A 134 -3.84 1.81 -16.08
C ALA A 134 -2.82 1.53 -17.20
N GLY A 135 -3.07 0.53 -18.05
CA GLY A 135 -2.11 0.09 -19.07
C GLY A 135 -0.81 -0.47 -18.47
N ALA A 136 -0.87 -1.03 -17.26
CA ALA A 136 0.28 -1.56 -16.56
C ALA A 136 0.59 -3.01 -16.97
N ARG A 137 1.89 -3.34 -17.01
CA ARG A 137 2.33 -4.73 -16.97
C ARG A 137 2.01 -5.30 -15.57
N VAL A 138 1.79 -6.60 -15.49
CA VAL A 138 1.54 -7.28 -14.22
C VAL A 138 2.71 -8.21 -13.91
N ALA A 139 3.24 -8.10 -12.69
CA ALA A 139 4.16 -9.08 -12.12
C ALA A 139 3.46 -9.78 -10.93
N VAL A 140 3.42 -11.10 -10.96
CA VAL A 140 2.83 -11.91 -9.89
C VAL A 140 3.93 -12.44 -8.99
N LEU A 141 3.80 -12.17 -7.69
CA LEU A 141 4.67 -12.67 -6.63
C LEU A 141 3.90 -13.71 -5.82
N ASP A 142 3.92 -14.95 -6.31
CA ASP A 142 3.17 -16.03 -5.70
C ASP A 142 3.68 -16.35 -4.29
N GLY A 143 2.75 -16.50 -3.35
CA GLY A 143 2.99 -16.79 -1.94
C GLY A 143 3.45 -15.62 -1.08
N LEU A 144 3.78 -14.46 -1.66
CA LEU A 144 4.18 -13.27 -0.88
C LEU A 144 2.97 -12.45 -0.43
N GLY A 145 3.07 -11.82 0.73
CA GLY A 145 2.05 -11.00 1.34
C GLY A 145 2.23 -9.51 1.12
N HIS A 146 1.59 -8.73 1.97
CA HIS A 146 1.60 -7.25 1.89
C HIS A 146 3.00 -6.63 2.00
N TRP A 147 3.91 -7.30 2.70
CA TRP A 147 5.29 -6.85 2.90
C TRP A 147 6.28 -7.53 1.95
N TRP A 148 5.83 -7.88 0.74
CA TRP A 148 6.58 -8.65 -0.26
C TRP A 148 8.03 -8.18 -0.48
N VAL A 149 8.28 -6.88 -0.37
CA VAL A 149 9.64 -6.30 -0.50
C VAL A 149 10.55 -6.77 0.64
N ALA A 150 10.00 -6.92 1.85
CA ALA A 150 10.72 -7.36 3.04
C ALA A 150 10.72 -8.89 3.21
N GLU A 151 9.66 -9.55 2.72
CA GLU A 151 9.52 -11.01 2.80
C GLU A 151 10.50 -11.74 1.87
N ASP A 152 10.67 -11.25 0.64
CA ASP A 152 11.68 -11.75 -0.31
C ASP A 152 12.33 -10.60 -1.10
N PRO A 153 13.31 -9.90 -0.51
CA PRO A 153 13.96 -8.75 -1.14
C PRO A 153 14.69 -9.09 -2.44
N HIS A 154 15.19 -10.32 -2.58
CA HIS A 154 15.86 -10.74 -3.82
C HIS A 154 14.88 -10.90 -4.97
N ARG A 155 13.71 -11.49 -4.73
CA ARG A 155 12.67 -11.63 -5.73
C ARG A 155 12.05 -10.27 -6.07
N ALA A 156 11.82 -9.43 -5.06
CA ALA A 156 11.38 -8.06 -5.23
C ALA A 156 12.33 -7.25 -6.11
N ALA A 157 13.63 -7.27 -5.80
CA ALA A 157 14.65 -6.57 -6.58
C ALA A 157 14.70 -7.03 -8.04
N ARG A 158 14.65 -8.35 -8.30
CA ARG A 158 14.63 -8.88 -9.67
C ARG A 158 13.46 -8.33 -10.47
N VAL A 159 12.24 -8.39 -9.94
CA VAL A 159 11.05 -7.90 -10.64
C VAL A 159 11.17 -6.42 -10.99
N LEU A 160 11.69 -5.60 -10.09
CA LEU A 160 11.88 -4.17 -10.31
C LEU A 160 12.97 -3.89 -11.34
N VAL A 161 14.12 -4.56 -11.22
CA VAL A 161 15.24 -4.40 -12.15
C VAL A 161 14.86 -4.85 -13.57
N ASP A 162 14.20 -6.00 -13.69
CA ASP A 162 13.74 -6.53 -14.98
C ASP A 162 12.75 -5.57 -15.66
N PHE A 163 11.85 -4.96 -14.87
CA PHE A 163 10.95 -3.94 -15.41
C PHE A 163 11.72 -2.71 -15.88
N TRP A 164 12.60 -2.14 -15.05
CA TRP A 164 13.33 -0.94 -15.39
C TRP A 164 14.35 -1.12 -16.52
N ALA A 165 14.82 -2.33 -16.76
CA ALA A 165 15.66 -2.64 -17.93
C ALA A 165 14.92 -2.51 -19.28
N THR A 166 13.58 -2.42 -19.25
CA THR A 166 12.72 -2.35 -20.44
C THR A 166 12.15 -0.95 -20.72
N VAL A 167 12.47 0.07 -19.91
CA VAL A 167 11.85 1.41 -19.99
C VAL A 167 12.84 2.55 -19.98
#